data_0bdd67503b8412d7317d5c11bcc97427
#
_entry.id   0bdd67503b8412d7317d5c11bcc97427
#
_cell.length_a   1.000
_cell.length_b   1.000
_cell.length_c   1.000
_cell.angle_alpha   90.00
_cell.angle_beta   90.00
_cell.angle_gamma   90.00
#
_symmetry.space_group_name_H-M   'P 1'
#
loop_
_entity.id
_entity.type
_entity.pdbx_description
1 polymer ?
#
loop_
_entity_poly.entity_id
_entity_poly.type
_entity_poly.pdbx_seq_one_letter_code
_entity_poly.pdbx_strand_id
1 'polypeptide(L)'
;MPYPQRSKKMLGKYFRHDEDIECDWVNGAFFMFPKIILDNFPQKKLDNRFFMYGEDQLWCWQIKKEGYKIFFYSGTTIVHINSGSTKPGKILELKKIMMKNELIIVKERLGTSISYEIFKIIFLFKEYSRYAIKWVYWILFRRLLK
;
A
#
# COMPACT_ATOMS: atom_id res chain seq x y z
N MET A 1 -23.98 10.80 -1.63
CA MET A 1 -23.81 9.40 -2.07
C MET A 1 -23.31 8.60 -0.87
N PRO A 2 -23.93 7.48 -0.48
CA PRO A 2 -23.37 6.65 0.55
C PRO A 2 -22.03 6.13 0.06
N TYR A 3 -21.01 6.22 0.91
CA TYR A 3 -19.69 5.68 0.66
C TYR A 3 -19.80 4.19 0.34
N PRO A 4 -19.18 3.68 -0.71
CA PRO A 4 -19.06 2.25 -0.88
C PRO A 4 -18.34 1.72 0.36
N GLN A 5 -18.92 0.70 1.01
CA GLN A 5 -18.36 0.07 2.22
C GLN A 5 -16.87 -0.28 2.08
N ARG A 6 -16.41 -0.50 0.87
CA ARG A 6 -15.02 -0.79 0.52
C ARG A 6 -14.07 0.39 0.82
N SER A 7 -14.50 1.64 0.66
CA SER A 7 -13.67 2.81 0.97
C SER A 7 -13.56 3.08 2.47
N LYS A 8 -14.54 2.70 3.28
CA LYS A 8 -14.44 2.76 4.74
C LYS A 8 -13.37 1.80 5.27
N LYS A 9 -13.34 0.56 4.77
CA LYS A 9 -12.37 -0.47 5.20
C LYS A 9 -10.94 -0.16 4.78
N MET A 10 -10.72 0.51 3.66
CA MET A 10 -9.39 0.84 3.15
C MET A 10 -8.88 2.21 3.60
N LEU A 11 -9.60 2.93 4.45
CA LEU A 11 -9.27 4.29 4.91
C LEU A 11 -8.76 5.20 3.78
N GLY A 12 -9.46 5.17 2.63
CA GLY A 12 -9.10 5.98 1.47
C GLY A 12 -9.33 7.48 1.71
N LYS A 13 -8.96 8.31 0.74
CA LYS A 13 -9.03 9.78 0.78
C LYS A 13 -10.40 10.38 1.16
N TYR A 14 -11.43 9.56 1.16
CA TYR A 14 -12.80 9.96 1.51
C TYR A 14 -13.19 9.61 2.94
N PHE A 15 -12.33 8.92 3.71
CA PHE A 15 -12.53 8.69 5.12
C PHE A 15 -12.22 9.96 5.90
N ARG A 16 -13.12 10.36 6.80
CA ARG A 16 -13.02 11.65 7.52
C ARG A 16 -12.00 11.64 8.64
N HIS A 17 -11.57 10.45 9.09
CA HIS A 17 -10.64 10.24 10.19
C HIS A 17 -11.12 10.76 11.55
N ASP A 18 -12.43 10.83 11.73
CA ASP A 18 -13.11 11.36 12.93
C ASP A 18 -13.77 10.27 13.78
N GLU A 19 -13.63 9.00 13.41
CA GLU A 19 -14.17 7.85 14.14
C GLU A 19 -13.16 6.69 14.18
N ASP A 20 -13.19 5.90 15.26
CA ASP A 20 -12.45 4.66 15.34
C ASP A 20 -13.10 3.61 14.45
N ILE A 21 -12.34 2.92 13.62
CA ILE A 21 -12.91 1.95 12.69
C ILE A 21 -12.00 0.75 12.48
N GLU A 22 -12.59 -0.45 12.42
CA GLU A 22 -11.88 -1.64 11.94
C GLU A 22 -11.59 -1.50 10.45
N CYS A 23 -10.32 -1.69 10.07
CA CYS A 23 -9.86 -1.51 8.70
C CYS A 23 -8.95 -2.66 8.25
N ASP A 24 -8.59 -2.66 6.98
CA ASP A 24 -7.74 -3.71 6.43
C ASP A 24 -6.25 -3.45 6.72
N TRP A 25 -5.84 -2.20 6.74
CA TRP A 25 -4.48 -1.79 7.05
C TRP A 25 -4.44 -0.31 7.47
N VAL A 26 -3.39 0.05 8.19
CA VAL A 26 -3.04 1.42 8.59
C VAL A 26 -1.63 1.75 8.12
N ASN A 27 -1.33 3.04 7.99
CA ASN A 27 -0.01 3.50 7.56
C ASN A 27 1.05 3.24 8.63
N GLY A 28 2.21 2.75 8.23
CA GLY A 28 3.33 2.45 9.11
C GLY A 28 4.00 3.67 9.76
N ALA A 29 3.62 4.91 9.39
CA ALA A 29 4.15 6.13 10.01
C ALA A 29 3.85 6.20 11.52
N PHE A 30 2.72 5.63 11.95
CA PHE A 30 2.41 5.41 13.36
C PHE A 30 1.65 4.09 13.50
N PHE A 31 2.34 3.05 13.93
CA PHE A 31 1.80 1.70 14.03
C PHE A 31 2.11 1.11 15.40
N MET A 32 1.07 0.82 16.18
CA MET A 32 1.18 0.25 17.51
C MET A 32 0.48 -1.10 17.60
N PHE A 33 1.08 -2.03 18.30
CA PHE A 33 0.50 -3.35 18.58
C PHE A 33 1.14 -3.96 19.84
N PRO A 34 0.45 -4.85 20.55
CA PRO A 34 1.00 -5.56 21.69
C PRO A 34 2.16 -6.50 21.26
N LYS A 35 3.24 -6.51 22.04
CA LYS A 35 4.42 -7.34 21.74
C LYS A 35 4.09 -8.83 21.56
N ILE A 36 3.07 -9.34 22.26
CA ILE A 36 2.63 -10.75 22.17
C ILE A 36 2.27 -11.18 20.74
N ILE A 37 1.86 -10.23 19.88
CA ILE A 37 1.59 -10.52 18.46
C ILE A 37 2.84 -11.08 17.76
N LEU A 38 4.01 -10.59 18.13
CA LEU A 38 5.28 -11.04 17.52
C LEU A 38 5.62 -12.49 17.88
N ASP A 39 5.07 -13.03 18.95
CA ASP A 39 5.34 -14.42 19.35
C ASP A 39 4.81 -15.43 18.31
N ASN A 40 3.81 -15.05 17.52
CA ASN A 40 3.22 -15.83 16.44
C ASN A 40 3.97 -15.65 15.10
N PHE A 41 4.92 -14.73 15.02
CA PHE A 41 5.65 -14.43 13.78
C PHE A 41 6.97 -15.20 13.68
N PRO A 42 7.40 -15.55 12.47
CA PRO A 42 8.73 -16.10 12.24
C PRO A 42 9.80 -15.19 12.83
N GLN A 43 10.76 -15.76 13.58
CA GLN A 43 11.84 -15.02 14.25
C GLN A 43 11.34 -13.97 15.25
N LYS A 44 10.08 -14.03 15.71
CA LYS A 44 9.45 -13.10 16.66
C LYS A 44 9.61 -11.62 16.28
N LYS A 45 9.50 -11.33 15.00
CA LYS A 45 9.61 -9.96 14.47
C LYS A 45 8.71 -9.76 13.26
N LEU A 46 8.41 -8.48 12.93
CA LEU A 46 7.74 -8.11 11.70
C LEU A 46 8.59 -8.49 10.49
N ASP A 47 7.90 -8.83 9.39
CA ASP A 47 8.57 -9.17 8.14
C ASP A 47 9.32 -7.95 7.57
N ASN A 48 10.61 -8.11 7.33
CA ASN A 48 11.50 -7.04 6.88
C ASN A 48 11.98 -7.19 5.43
N ARG A 49 11.28 -8.02 4.64
CA ARG A 49 11.64 -8.24 3.23
C ARG A 49 11.48 -7.01 2.35
N PHE A 50 10.70 -6.03 2.77
CA PHE A 50 10.54 -4.75 2.08
C PHE A 50 11.37 -3.68 2.77
N PHE A 51 12.21 -3.02 1.99
CA PHE A 51 12.96 -1.86 2.48
C PHE A 51 12.04 -0.63 2.61
N MET A 52 11.07 -0.47 1.67
CA MET A 52 10.18 0.67 1.60
C MET A 52 8.95 0.34 0.75
N TYR A 53 7.78 0.84 1.18
CA TYR A 53 6.47 0.70 0.54
C TYR A 53 5.89 -0.72 0.53
N GLY A 54 4.76 -0.86 1.20
CA GLY A 54 3.97 -2.09 1.29
C GLY A 54 4.28 -2.93 2.51
N GLU A 55 5.30 -2.58 3.31
CA GLU A 55 5.60 -3.24 4.58
C GLU A 55 4.42 -3.16 5.55
N ASP A 56 3.79 -2.01 5.66
CA ASP A 56 2.63 -1.77 6.52
C ASP A 56 1.41 -2.61 6.10
N GLN A 57 1.15 -2.73 4.81
CA GLN A 57 0.09 -3.59 4.28
C GLN A 57 0.39 -5.07 4.55
N LEU A 58 1.64 -5.49 4.38
CA LEU A 58 2.06 -6.87 4.64
C LEU A 58 1.91 -7.21 6.12
N TRP A 59 2.39 -6.36 7.02
CA TRP A 59 2.28 -6.56 8.46
C TRP A 59 0.82 -6.63 8.93
N CYS A 60 -0.01 -5.69 8.48
CA CYS A 60 -1.43 -5.72 8.80
C CYS A 60 -2.11 -7.01 8.32
N TRP A 61 -1.78 -7.46 7.11
CA TRP A 61 -2.31 -8.72 6.59
C TRP A 61 -1.85 -9.92 7.41
N GLN A 62 -0.56 -10.00 7.77
CA GLN A 62 -0.01 -11.08 8.59
C GLN A 62 -0.67 -11.09 9.97
N ILE A 63 -0.81 -9.94 10.62
CA ILE A 63 -1.48 -9.79 11.92
C ILE A 63 -2.94 -10.26 11.84
N LYS A 64 -3.65 -9.89 10.78
CA LYS A 64 -5.04 -10.36 10.56
C LYS A 64 -5.12 -11.87 10.33
N LYS A 65 -4.12 -12.47 9.68
CA LYS A 65 -4.06 -13.92 9.48
C LYS A 65 -3.92 -14.69 10.79
N GLU A 66 -3.25 -14.09 11.79
CA GLU A 66 -3.15 -14.63 13.16
C GLU A 66 -4.42 -14.39 14.01
N GLY A 67 -5.51 -13.89 13.41
CA GLY A 67 -6.80 -13.71 14.07
C GLY A 67 -6.98 -12.35 14.77
N TYR A 68 -6.02 -11.45 14.67
CA TYR A 68 -6.13 -10.12 15.23
C TYR A 68 -6.86 -9.16 14.28
N LYS A 69 -7.38 -8.06 14.84
CA LYS A 69 -8.03 -7.00 14.09
C LYS A 69 -7.15 -5.77 13.99
N ILE A 70 -7.27 -5.03 12.91
CA ILE A 70 -6.59 -3.75 12.70
C ILE A 70 -7.62 -2.64 12.88
N PHE A 71 -7.27 -1.64 13.68
CA PHE A 71 -8.10 -0.47 13.92
C PHE A 71 -7.37 0.81 13.56
N PHE A 72 -8.07 1.71 12.92
CA PHE A 72 -7.70 3.12 12.91
C PHE A 72 -8.23 3.75 14.20
N TYR A 73 -7.37 4.45 14.92
CA TYR A 73 -7.72 5.17 16.14
C TYR A 73 -7.73 6.68 15.87
N SER A 74 -8.89 7.31 16.06
CA SER A 74 -9.10 8.74 15.78
C SER A 74 -8.65 9.67 16.90
N GLY A 75 -8.39 9.13 18.10
CA GLY A 75 -8.08 9.91 19.30
C GLY A 75 -6.68 10.51 19.34
N THR A 76 -5.85 10.32 18.30
CA THR A 76 -4.52 10.92 18.23
C THR A 76 -4.16 11.37 16.82
N THR A 77 -3.22 12.31 16.72
CA THR A 77 -2.75 12.84 15.45
C THR A 77 -1.23 12.94 15.46
N ILE A 78 -0.61 12.59 14.34
CA ILE A 78 0.81 12.78 14.11
C ILE A 78 1.05 13.65 12.87
N VAL A 79 2.17 14.33 12.82
CA VAL A 79 2.63 15.02 11.61
C VAL A 79 3.59 14.08 10.87
N HIS A 80 3.20 13.66 9.67
CA HIS A 80 4.03 12.84 8.79
C HIS A 80 4.50 13.64 7.59
N ILE A 81 5.81 13.89 7.52
CA ILE A 81 6.43 14.63 6.41
C ILE A 81 6.60 13.67 5.24
N ASN A 82 5.62 13.67 4.33
CA ASN A 82 5.66 12.84 3.13
C ASN A 82 6.89 13.15 2.28
N SER A 83 7.52 12.10 1.77
CA SER A 83 8.67 12.20 0.85
C SER A 83 9.91 12.90 1.43
N GLY A 84 10.00 13.09 2.73
CA GLY A 84 11.15 13.74 3.37
C GLY A 84 12.49 13.04 3.09
N SER A 85 12.47 11.73 2.80
CA SER A 85 13.64 10.92 2.45
C SER A 85 13.80 10.67 0.94
N THR A 86 12.89 11.16 0.10
CA THR A 86 12.89 10.87 -1.33
C THR A 86 13.61 11.97 -2.10
N LYS A 87 14.77 11.65 -2.69
CA LYS A 87 15.49 12.58 -3.55
C LYS A 87 14.76 12.74 -4.91
N PRO A 88 14.67 13.98 -5.45
CA PRO A 88 14.23 14.20 -6.82
C PRO A 88 15.04 13.33 -7.80
N GLY A 89 14.38 12.71 -8.78
CA GLY A 89 15.03 11.81 -9.75
C GLY A 89 14.91 10.31 -9.43
N LYS A 90 14.63 9.91 -8.18
CA LYS A 90 14.42 8.50 -7.83
C LYS A 90 12.97 8.02 -7.95
N ILE A 91 12.05 8.86 -8.40
CA ILE A 91 10.61 8.56 -8.45
C ILE A 91 10.30 7.31 -9.29
N LEU A 92 10.99 7.13 -10.41
CA LEU A 92 10.77 5.96 -11.28
C LEU A 92 11.24 4.67 -10.62
N GLU A 93 12.39 4.71 -9.96
CA GLU A 93 12.95 3.58 -9.20
C GLU A 93 12.00 3.17 -8.06
N LEU A 94 11.53 4.14 -7.29
CA LEU A 94 10.59 3.91 -6.21
C LEU A 94 9.27 3.30 -6.70
N LYS A 95 8.76 3.75 -7.85
CA LYS A 95 7.57 3.15 -8.45
C LYS A 95 7.78 1.70 -8.86
N LYS A 96 8.94 1.34 -9.39
CA LYS A 96 9.28 -0.06 -9.68
C LYS A 96 9.31 -0.90 -8.41
N ILE A 97 9.87 -0.37 -7.32
CA ILE A 97 9.86 -1.03 -6.01
C ILE A 97 8.43 -1.24 -5.52
N MET A 98 7.59 -0.19 -5.55
CA MET A 98 6.18 -0.29 -5.17
C MET A 98 5.43 -1.35 -5.97
N MET A 99 5.59 -1.37 -7.29
CA MET A 99 4.95 -2.37 -8.16
C MET A 99 5.41 -3.79 -7.83
N LYS A 100 6.70 -3.98 -7.60
CA LYS A 100 7.25 -5.28 -7.19
C LYS A 100 6.68 -5.75 -5.86
N ASN A 101 6.65 -4.85 -4.86
CA ASN A 101 6.15 -5.16 -3.52
C ASN A 101 4.65 -5.47 -3.55
N GLU A 102 3.85 -4.73 -4.32
CA GLU A 102 2.43 -5.02 -4.52
C GLU A 102 2.19 -6.43 -5.08
N LEU A 103 2.96 -6.83 -6.09
CA LEU A 103 2.87 -8.18 -6.64
C LEU A 103 3.23 -9.26 -5.61
N ILE A 104 4.21 -9.00 -4.74
CA ILE A 104 4.59 -9.92 -3.67
C ILE A 104 3.44 -10.02 -2.65
N ILE A 105 2.86 -8.90 -2.21
CA ILE A 105 1.76 -8.86 -1.25
C ILE A 105 0.54 -9.64 -1.79
N VAL A 106 0.18 -9.41 -3.05
CA VAL A 106 -0.96 -10.11 -3.66
C VAL A 106 -0.68 -11.59 -3.83
N LYS A 107 0.56 -11.98 -4.16
CA LYS A 107 0.97 -13.37 -4.21
C LYS A 107 0.88 -14.07 -2.85
N GLU A 108 1.26 -13.39 -1.76
CA GLU A 108 1.09 -13.91 -0.39
C GLU A 108 -0.39 -14.16 -0.05
N ARG A 109 -1.28 -13.30 -0.54
CA ARG A 109 -2.73 -13.40 -0.27
C ARG A 109 -3.43 -14.46 -1.12
N LEU A 110 -3.08 -14.58 -2.39
CA LEU A 110 -3.75 -15.45 -3.36
C LEU A 110 -3.01 -16.75 -3.64
N GLY A 111 -1.77 -16.89 -3.16
CA GLY A 111 -0.89 -17.99 -3.52
C GLY A 111 -0.51 -17.97 -5.01
N THR A 112 -0.04 -19.12 -5.51
CA THR A 112 0.25 -19.34 -6.93
C THR A 112 -1.01 -19.80 -7.68
N SER A 113 -2.06 -19.00 -7.63
CA SER A 113 -3.36 -19.32 -8.21
C SER A 113 -3.56 -18.65 -9.58
N ILE A 114 -4.52 -19.14 -10.35
CA ILE A 114 -4.97 -18.49 -11.59
C ILE A 114 -5.40 -17.06 -11.32
N SER A 115 -6.04 -16.80 -10.18
CA SER A 115 -6.47 -15.45 -9.77
C SER A 115 -5.28 -14.49 -9.60
N TYR A 116 -4.14 -14.98 -9.08
CA TYR A 116 -2.92 -14.20 -9.00
C TYR A 116 -2.36 -13.88 -10.40
N GLU A 117 -2.31 -14.84 -11.31
CA GLU A 117 -1.79 -14.59 -12.66
C GLU A 117 -2.68 -13.60 -13.45
N ILE A 118 -3.99 -13.71 -13.34
CA ILE A 118 -4.93 -12.74 -13.92
C ILE A 118 -4.70 -11.35 -13.32
N PHE A 119 -4.62 -11.25 -11.99
CA PHE A 119 -4.33 -9.98 -11.32
C PHE A 119 -3.02 -9.37 -11.83
N LYS A 120 -1.96 -10.16 -11.89
CA LYS A 120 -0.63 -9.71 -12.33
C LYS A 120 -0.66 -9.15 -13.75
N ILE A 121 -1.33 -9.83 -14.69
CA ILE A 121 -1.46 -9.36 -16.08
C ILE A 121 -2.21 -8.02 -16.12
N ILE A 122 -3.37 -7.93 -15.48
CA ILE A 122 -4.19 -6.71 -15.46
C ILE A 122 -3.43 -5.55 -14.78
N PHE A 123 -2.77 -5.84 -13.65
CA PHE A 123 -2.00 -4.85 -12.89
C PHE A 123 -0.85 -4.28 -13.71
N LEU A 124 -0.04 -5.14 -14.32
CA LEU A 124 1.08 -4.72 -15.16
C LEU A 124 0.60 -3.96 -16.39
N PHE A 125 -0.43 -4.44 -17.08
CA PHE A 125 -1.03 -3.74 -18.22
C PHE A 125 -1.48 -2.33 -17.82
N LYS A 126 -2.20 -2.18 -16.72
CA LYS A 126 -2.65 -0.88 -16.19
C LYS A 126 -1.46 0.04 -15.90
N GLU A 127 -0.44 -0.42 -15.21
CA GLU A 127 0.71 0.41 -14.85
C GLU A 127 1.52 0.83 -16.08
N TYR A 128 1.80 -0.08 -17.02
CA TYR A 128 2.49 0.26 -18.27
C TYR A 128 1.67 1.19 -19.18
N SER A 129 0.36 1.00 -19.29
CA SER A 129 -0.52 1.89 -20.04
C SER A 129 -0.48 3.32 -19.48
N ARG A 130 -0.47 3.48 -18.16
CA ARG A 130 -0.33 4.80 -17.51
C ARG A 130 1.01 5.49 -17.86
N TYR A 131 2.09 4.73 -18.00
CA TYR A 131 3.38 5.27 -18.43
C TYR A 131 3.35 5.67 -19.90
N ALA A 132 2.81 4.82 -20.77
CA ALA A 132 2.67 5.10 -22.20
C ALA A 132 1.84 6.36 -22.44
N ILE A 133 0.68 6.50 -21.79
CA ILE A 133 -0.17 7.69 -21.89
C ILE A 133 0.58 8.95 -21.44
N LYS A 134 1.28 8.91 -20.30
CA LYS A 134 2.07 10.05 -19.83
C LYS A 134 3.19 10.43 -20.78
N TRP A 135 3.84 9.45 -21.38
CA TRP A 135 4.92 9.66 -22.35
C TRP A 135 4.39 10.30 -23.65
N VAL A 136 3.25 9.79 -24.19
CA VAL A 136 2.58 10.36 -25.35
C VAL A 136 2.14 11.79 -25.07
N TYR A 137 1.50 12.01 -23.92
CA TYR A 137 1.09 13.36 -23.48
C TYR A 137 2.30 14.31 -23.42
N TRP A 138 3.40 13.90 -22.83
CA TRP A 138 4.62 14.70 -22.74
C TRP A 138 5.20 15.05 -24.11
N ILE A 139 5.22 14.11 -25.09
CA ILE A 139 5.66 14.35 -26.45
C ILE A 139 4.78 15.39 -27.16
N LEU A 140 3.46 15.22 -27.06
CA LEU A 140 2.52 16.10 -27.74
C LEU A 140 2.56 17.53 -27.17
N PHE A 141 2.56 17.68 -25.85
CA PHE A 141 2.56 18.99 -25.21
C PHE A 141 3.92 19.69 -25.26
N ARG A 142 5.02 18.98 -25.26
CA ARG A 142 6.34 19.59 -25.45
C ARG A 142 6.52 20.23 -26.83
N ARG A 143 5.77 19.77 -27.83
CA ARG A 143 5.74 20.38 -29.17
C ARG A 143 4.88 21.65 -29.23
N LEU A 144 3.94 21.81 -28.31
CA LEU A 144 3.05 23.00 -28.28
C LEU A 144 3.63 24.15 -27.44
N LEU A 145 4.65 23.90 -26.65
CA LEU A 145 5.33 24.89 -25.80
C LEU A 145 6.66 25.42 -26.42
N LYS A 146 6.96 25.05 -27.65
CA LYS A 146 7.99 25.62 -28.51
C LYS A 146 7.33 26.45 -29.61
#